data_aa31932ed1b36d6067014ac3943bf413
#
_entry.id   aa31932ed1b36d6067014ac3943bf413
#
_cell.length_a   1.000
_cell.length_b   1.000
_cell.length_c   1.000
_cell.angle_alpha   90.00
_cell.angle_beta   90.00
_cell.angle_gamma   90.00
#
_symmetry.space_group_name_H-M   'P 1'
#
loop_
_entity.id
_entity.type
_entity.pdbx_description
1 polymer ?
#
loop_
_entity_poly.entity_id
_entity_poly.type
_entity_poly.pdbx_seq_one_letter_code
_entity_poly.pdbx_strand_id
1 'polypeptide(L)'
;MNTNTLQTLCAFLRTAPAMQGIALTAEQLPPAPFTAGLWGKGTAVKETRQNLWGETRQSRRSEFVLRLCLPLPPGDDDAALQNTQRLEALQAWLAAQSAAHTAPTFGNCDTETEALRTADACMERADAGGTACYTLRLWADYTVAYTEKGELV
;
A
#
# COMPACT_ATOMS: atom_id res chain seq x y z
N MET A 1 -7.31 -19.17 8.33
CA MET A 1 -6.27 -18.32 8.93
C MET A 1 -6.46 -16.89 8.43
N ASN A 2 -6.66 -15.99 9.36
CA ASN A 2 -6.91 -14.59 9.00
C ASN A 2 -5.58 -13.87 8.78
N THR A 3 -5.22 -13.68 7.52
CA THR A 3 -4.05 -12.86 7.19
C THR A 3 -4.44 -11.39 7.31
N ASN A 4 -3.69 -10.64 8.08
CA ASN A 4 -3.88 -9.21 8.24
C ASN A 4 -3.62 -8.51 6.90
N THR A 5 -4.46 -7.54 6.52
CA THR A 5 -4.31 -6.79 5.27
C THR A 5 -2.96 -6.07 5.18
N LEU A 6 -2.48 -5.53 6.30
CA LEU A 6 -1.17 -4.89 6.37
C LEU A 6 -0.05 -5.88 6.05
N GLN A 7 -0.10 -7.08 6.64
CA GLN A 7 0.87 -8.14 6.41
C GLN A 7 0.87 -8.58 4.94
N THR A 8 -0.31 -8.75 4.36
CA THR A 8 -0.47 -9.12 2.95
C THR A 8 0.15 -8.06 2.04
N LEU A 9 -0.12 -6.80 2.31
CA LEU A 9 0.41 -5.69 1.51
C LEU A 9 1.94 -5.57 1.67
N CYS A 10 2.47 -5.74 2.88
CA CYS A 10 3.92 -5.77 3.10
C CYS A 10 4.60 -6.87 2.27
N ALA A 11 4.05 -8.08 2.30
CA ALA A 11 4.61 -9.20 1.54
C ALA A 11 4.59 -8.91 0.03
N PHE A 12 3.52 -8.31 -0.46
CA PHE A 12 3.40 -7.94 -1.86
C PHE A 12 4.41 -6.85 -2.24
N LEU A 13 4.52 -5.79 -1.45
CA LEU A 13 5.45 -4.69 -1.72
C LEU A 13 6.91 -5.15 -1.73
N ARG A 14 7.27 -6.14 -0.92
CA ARG A 14 8.63 -6.71 -0.93
C ARG A 14 9.00 -7.34 -2.26
N THR A 15 8.03 -7.70 -3.09
CA THR A 15 8.28 -8.27 -4.42
C THR A 15 8.52 -7.21 -5.49
N ALA A 16 8.27 -5.94 -5.20
CA ALA A 16 8.45 -4.86 -6.16
C ALA A 16 9.93 -4.65 -6.51
N PRO A 17 10.27 -4.52 -7.81
CA PRO A 17 11.66 -4.24 -8.20
C PRO A 17 12.21 -2.95 -7.56
N ALA A 18 11.38 -1.92 -7.42
CA ALA A 18 11.78 -0.66 -6.80
C ALA A 18 12.07 -0.79 -5.29
N MET A 19 11.62 -1.86 -4.65
CA MET A 19 11.86 -2.13 -3.23
C MET A 19 13.07 -3.03 -2.98
N GLN A 20 13.78 -3.42 -4.03
CA GLN A 20 15.00 -4.23 -3.87
C GLN A 20 16.06 -3.48 -3.07
N GLY A 21 16.64 -4.17 -2.09
CA GLY A 21 17.62 -3.59 -1.18
C GLY A 21 17.03 -2.75 -0.05
N ILE A 22 15.71 -2.62 0.03
CA ILE A 22 15.03 -1.88 1.08
C ILE A 22 14.42 -2.87 2.08
N ALA A 23 14.72 -2.68 3.37
CA ALA A 23 14.14 -3.47 4.44
C ALA A 23 12.79 -2.86 4.83
N LEU A 24 11.70 -3.55 4.50
CA LEU A 24 10.33 -3.13 4.80
C LEU A 24 9.82 -3.79 6.07
N THR A 25 9.33 -3.00 7.01
CA THR A 25 8.73 -3.46 8.26
C THR A 25 7.32 -2.88 8.42
N ALA A 26 6.50 -3.57 9.23
CA ALA A 26 5.15 -3.11 9.52
C ALA A 26 5.19 -2.13 10.70
N GLU A 27 4.65 -0.93 10.47
CA GLU A 27 4.46 0.14 11.47
C GLU A 27 5.74 0.53 12.21
N GLN A 28 6.88 0.43 11.54
CA GLN A 28 8.19 0.82 12.05
C GLN A 28 9.01 1.43 10.93
N LEU A 29 9.84 2.42 11.27
CA LEU A 29 10.80 3.00 10.34
C LEU A 29 12.12 3.18 11.08
N PRO A 30 13.06 2.24 10.95
CA PRO A 30 14.40 2.41 11.52
C PRO A 30 15.08 3.65 10.95
N PRO A 31 15.85 4.40 11.76
CA PRO A 31 16.52 5.62 11.31
C PRO A 31 17.80 5.32 10.52
N ALA A 32 17.66 4.57 9.43
CA ALA A 32 18.78 4.15 8.59
C ALA A 32 18.36 4.22 7.12
N PRO A 33 19.29 4.48 6.19
CA PRO A 33 18.97 4.48 4.77
C PRO A 33 18.58 3.07 4.28
N PHE A 34 17.80 3.01 3.21
CA PHE A 34 17.28 1.78 2.62
C PHE A 34 16.38 0.99 3.58
N THR A 35 15.59 1.72 4.35
CA THR A 35 14.54 1.15 5.20
C THR A 35 13.19 1.71 4.79
N ALA A 36 12.15 0.97 5.10
CA ALA A 36 10.78 1.41 4.85
C ALA A 36 9.85 0.87 5.93
N GLY A 37 8.77 1.59 6.14
CA GLY A 37 7.68 1.17 7.01
C GLY A 37 6.35 1.35 6.32
N LEU A 38 5.42 0.42 6.56
CA LEU A 38 4.06 0.50 6.06
C LEU A 38 3.11 0.60 7.25
N TRP A 39 2.28 1.65 7.25
CA TRP A 39 1.27 1.88 8.29
C TRP A 39 -0.12 1.69 7.73
N GLY A 40 -0.97 1.00 8.49
CA GLY A 40 -2.40 0.97 8.24
C GLY A 40 -3.04 2.25 8.76
N LYS A 41 -3.94 2.85 7.97
CA LYS A 41 -4.68 4.07 8.33
C LYS A 41 -6.16 3.80 8.55
N GLY A 42 -6.56 2.54 8.60
CA GLY A 42 -7.92 2.13 8.85
C GLY A 42 -8.70 1.80 7.59
N THR A 43 -9.90 1.28 7.82
CA THR A 43 -10.80 0.85 6.77
C THR A 43 -12.12 1.58 6.89
N ALA A 44 -12.62 2.12 5.78
CA ALA A 44 -13.92 2.75 5.70
C ALA A 44 -14.87 1.90 4.86
N VAL A 45 -16.11 1.77 5.33
CA VAL A 45 -17.20 1.20 4.54
C VAL A 45 -17.77 2.32 3.69
N LYS A 46 -17.68 2.16 2.35
CA LYS A 46 -18.15 3.17 1.41
C LYS A 46 -19.62 3.01 1.08
N GLU A 47 -20.08 1.77 0.98
CA GLU A 47 -21.45 1.45 0.63
C GLU A 47 -21.81 0.09 1.22
N THR A 48 -23.06 -0.06 1.63
CA THR A 48 -23.63 -1.33 2.08
C THR A 48 -24.89 -1.60 1.30
N ARG A 49 -25.00 -2.79 0.73
CA ARG A 49 -26.19 -3.25 -0.01
C ARG A 49 -26.62 -4.58 0.53
N GLN A 50 -27.93 -4.79 0.56
CA GLN A 50 -28.54 -6.06 0.97
C GLN A 50 -29.45 -6.55 -0.15
N ASN A 51 -29.34 -7.83 -0.51
CA ASN A 51 -30.22 -8.43 -1.50
C ASN A 51 -31.50 -9.01 -0.84
N LEU A 52 -32.37 -9.57 -1.67
CA LEU A 52 -33.66 -10.10 -1.22
C LEU A 52 -33.50 -11.33 -0.32
N TRP A 53 -32.37 -12.02 -0.38
CA TRP A 53 -32.08 -13.20 0.45
C TRP A 53 -31.40 -12.87 1.77
N GLY A 54 -31.18 -11.57 2.04
CA GLY A 54 -30.54 -11.14 3.28
C GLY A 54 -29.01 -11.14 3.22
N GLU A 55 -28.40 -11.46 2.07
CA GLU A 55 -26.96 -11.34 1.89
C GLU A 55 -26.56 -9.87 1.83
N THR A 56 -25.55 -9.51 2.58
CA THR A 56 -25.04 -8.13 2.66
C THR A 56 -23.70 -8.02 1.96
N ARG A 57 -23.54 -7.00 1.14
CA ARG A 57 -22.28 -6.66 0.48
C ARG A 57 -21.84 -5.27 0.91
N GLN A 58 -20.58 -5.15 1.32
CA GLN A 58 -19.98 -3.90 1.71
C GLN A 58 -18.80 -3.58 0.81
N SER A 59 -18.85 -2.40 0.19
CA SER A 59 -17.69 -1.82 -0.52
C SER A 59 -16.84 -1.10 0.50
N ARG A 60 -15.58 -1.46 0.60
CA ARG A 60 -14.64 -0.94 1.60
C ARG A 60 -13.42 -0.33 0.94
N ARG A 61 -12.82 0.60 1.66
CA ARG A 61 -11.51 1.16 1.32
C ARG A 61 -10.60 1.07 2.53
N SER A 62 -9.48 0.37 2.38
CA SER A 62 -8.40 0.36 3.38
C SER A 62 -7.29 1.27 2.91
N GLU A 63 -6.85 2.17 3.78
CA GLU A 63 -5.80 3.13 3.49
C GLU A 63 -4.51 2.77 4.19
N PHE A 64 -3.39 3.07 3.53
CA PHE A 64 -2.05 2.79 4.03
C PHE A 64 -1.12 3.95 3.70
N VAL A 65 -0.07 4.10 4.49
CA VAL A 65 1.03 5.01 4.19
C VAL A 65 2.33 4.22 4.20
N LEU A 66 3.07 4.32 3.09
CA LEU A 66 4.41 3.79 2.99
C LEU A 66 5.39 4.93 3.21
N ARG A 67 6.36 4.73 4.08
CA ARG A 67 7.47 5.66 4.30
C ARG A 67 8.78 4.98 3.97
N LEU A 68 9.61 5.67 3.18
CA LEU A 68 10.93 5.17 2.79
C LEU A 68 12.00 6.13 3.27
N CYS A 69 13.04 5.59 3.88
CA CYS A 69 14.23 6.34 4.23
C CYS A 69 15.33 6.02 3.19
N LEU A 70 15.72 7.02 2.41
CA LEU A 70 16.68 6.86 1.32
C LEU A 70 17.85 7.83 1.50
N PRO A 71 19.04 7.47 0.99
CA PRO A 71 20.18 8.38 1.03
C PRO A 71 19.90 9.66 0.24
N LEU A 72 20.19 10.80 0.84
CA LEU A 72 20.14 12.10 0.17
C LEU A 72 21.25 12.97 0.78
N PRO A 73 22.52 12.79 0.35
CA PRO A 73 23.60 13.66 0.80
C PRO A 73 23.34 15.12 0.39
N PRO A 74 23.67 16.10 1.23
CA PRO A 74 23.45 17.49 0.90
C PRO A 74 24.14 17.88 -0.42
N GLY A 75 23.38 18.51 -1.32
CA GLY A 75 23.89 18.95 -2.63
C GLY A 75 24.02 17.85 -3.67
N ASP A 76 23.60 16.63 -3.39
CA ASP A 76 23.68 15.53 -4.35
C ASP A 76 22.38 15.43 -5.17
N ASP A 77 22.37 16.10 -6.32
CA ASP A 77 21.23 16.11 -7.24
C ASP A 77 20.98 14.73 -7.85
N ASP A 78 22.02 13.94 -8.07
CA ASP A 78 21.87 12.59 -8.64
C ASP A 78 21.14 11.68 -7.68
N ALA A 79 21.45 11.75 -6.39
CA ALA A 79 20.72 10.98 -5.37
C ALA A 79 19.26 11.40 -5.31
N ALA A 80 18.97 12.70 -5.39
CA ALA A 80 17.59 13.21 -5.40
C ALA A 80 16.80 12.65 -6.59
N LEU A 81 17.42 12.66 -7.79
CA LEU A 81 16.77 12.13 -9.00
C LEU A 81 16.55 10.61 -8.91
N GLN A 82 17.52 9.86 -8.40
CA GLN A 82 17.39 8.42 -8.21
C GLN A 82 16.27 8.09 -7.24
N ASN A 83 16.14 8.83 -6.15
CA ASN A 83 15.07 8.63 -5.16
C ASN A 83 13.70 8.89 -5.78
N THR A 84 13.55 9.98 -6.55
CA THR A 84 12.32 10.31 -7.25
C THR A 84 11.94 9.24 -8.28
N GLN A 85 12.92 8.78 -9.05
CA GLN A 85 12.72 7.72 -10.04
C GLN A 85 12.28 6.41 -9.38
N ARG A 86 12.82 6.10 -8.21
CA ARG A 86 12.43 4.91 -7.46
C ARG A 86 10.95 4.98 -7.04
N LEU A 87 10.50 6.14 -6.56
CA LEU A 87 9.09 6.35 -6.21
C LEU A 87 8.17 6.25 -7.42
N GLU A 88 8.55 6.87 -8.53
CA GLU A 88 7.79 6.80 -9.77
C GLU A 88 7.70 5.36 -10.29
N ALA A 89 8.81 4.63 -10.24
CA ALA A 89 8.85 3.22 -10.64
C ALA A 89 7.95 2.35 -9.76
N LEU A 90 7.93 2.61 -8.47
CA LEU A 90 7.06 1.89 -7.53
C LEU A 90 5.60 2.16 -7.84
N GLN A 91 5.22 3.42 -8.05
CA GLN A 91 3.85 3.78 -8.42
C GLN A 91 3.42 3.14 -9.74
N ALA A 92 4.28 3.17 -10.75
CA ALA A 92 4.00 2.56 -12.05
C ALA A 92 3.82 1.05 -11.93
N TRP A 93 4.67 0.39 -11.13
CA TRP A 93 4.58 -1.05 -10.89
C TRP A 93 3.26 -1.40 -10.19
N LEU A 94 2.88 -0.65 -9.16
CA LEU A 94 1.64 -0.87 -8.44
C LEU A 94 0.42 -0.69 -9.35
N ALA A 95 0.42 0.35 -10.19
CA ALA A 95 -0.65 0.57 -11.15
C ALA A 95 -0.75 -0.57 -12.16
N ALA A 96 0.38 -1.08 -12.64
CA ALA A 96 0.42 -2.19 -13.59
C ALA A 96 -0.08 -3.50 -12.94
N GLN A 97 0.31 -3.77 -11.70
CA GLN A 97 -0.16 -4.96 -10.97
C GLN A 97 -1.66 -4.90 -10.73
N SER A 98 -2.18 -3.74 -10.36
CA SER A 98 -3.63 -3.56 -10.17
C SER A 98 -4.39 -3.74 -11.49
N ALA A 99 -3.91 -3.15 -12.58
CA ALA A 99 -4.53 -3.27 -13.90
C ALA A 99 -4.53 -4.71 -14.43
N ALA A 100 -3.47 -5.47 -14.14
CA ALA A 100 -3.34 -6.88 -14.55
C ALA A 100 -4.03 -7.85 -13.59
N HIS A 101 -4.64 -7.36 -12.51
CA HIS A 101 -5.27 -8.20 -11.46
C HIS A 101 -4.30 -9.19 -10.80
N THR A 102 -3.03 -8.78 -10.67
CA THR A 102 -1.98 -9.56 -10.01
C THR A 102 -1.66 -9.04 -8.60
N ALA A 103 -2.28 -7.93 -8.20
CA ALA A 103 -2.19 -7.44 -6.84
C ALA A 103 -2.99 -8.34 -5.88
N PRO A 104 -2.64 -8.39 -4.57
CA PRO A 104 -3.40 -9.20 -3.63
C PRO A 104 -4.84 -8.73 -3.52
N THR A 105 -5.73 -9.66 -3.23
CA THR A 105 -7.15 -9.37 -3.02
C THR A 105 -7.44 -9.35 -1.52
N PHE A 106 -8.30 -8.43 -1.10
CA PHE A 106 -8.64 -8.22 0.31
C PHE A 106 -10.09 -8.59 0.64
N GLY A 107 -10.94 -8.66 -0.39
CA GLY A 107 -12.34 -9.04 -0.24
C GLY A 107 -12.60 -10.50 -0.56
N ASN A 108 -13.87 -10.89 -0.48
CA ASN A 108 -14.33 -12.25 -0.81
C ASN A 108 -15.41 -12.24 -1.90
N CYS A 109 -15.64 -11.09 -2.52
CA CYS A 109 -16.70 -10.91 -3.52
C CYS A 109 -16.17 -9.98 -4.61
N ASP A 110 -16.43 -10.35 -5.87
CA ASP A 110 -16.04 -9.57 -7.06
C ASP A 110 -14.56 -9.15 -7.02
N THR A 111 -13.68 -10.09 -6.69
CA THR A 111 -12.25 -9.81 -6.51
C THR A 111 -11.57 -9.29 -7.77
N GLU A 112 -12.12 -9.54 -8.94
CA GLU A 112 -11.65 -9.01 -10.22
C GLU A 112 -11.90 -7.50 -10.36
N THR A 113 -12.76 -6.90 -9.52
CA THR A 113 -13.01 -5.46 -9.51
C THR A 113 -12.16 -4.71 -8.48
N GLU A 114 -11.40 -5.43 -7.69
CA GLU A 114 -10.53 -4.79 -6.70
C GLU A 114 -9.45 -3.95 -7.37
N ALA A 115 -9.14 -2.82 -6.74
CA ALA A 115 -8.12 -1.91 -7.24
C ALA A 115 -7.21 -1.47 -6.10
N LEU A 116 -5.92 -1.44 -6.38
CA LEU A 116 -4.91 -0.88 -5.49
C LEU A 116 -4.37 0.38 -6.15
N ARG A 117 -4.46 1.51 -5.45
CA ARG A 117 -4.10 2.82 -5.98
C ARG A 117 -3.10 3.53 -5.08
N THR A 118 -2.38 4.46 -5.68
CA THR A 118 -1.37 5.28 -4.98
C THR A 118 -1.56 6.75 -5.31
N ALA A 119 -1.11 7.60 -4.39
CA ALA A 119 -1.10 9.04 -4.58
C ALA A 119 -0.10 9.70 -3.62
N ASP A 120 0.17 10.98 -3.86
CA ASP A 120 0.91 11.86 -2.96
C ASP A 120 2.31 11.34 -2.63
N ALA A 121 3.02 10.82 -3.63
CA ALA A 121 4.42 10.45 -3.48
C ALA A 121 5.28 11.71 -3.40
N CYS A 122 5.89 11.94 -2.25
CA CYS A 122 6.70 13.15 -2.05
C CYS A 122 7.71 12.96 -0.92
N MET A 123 8.71 13.84 -0.90
CA MET A 123 9.62 13.93 0.22
C MET A 123 8.92 14.60 1.40
N GLU A 124 8.89 13.94 2.56
CA GLU A 124 8.34 14.48 3.79
C GLU A 124 9.36 15.36 4.52
N ARG A 125 10.60 14.89 4.59
CA ARG A 125 11.69 15.62 5.25
C ARG A 125 13.04 15.13 4.75
N ALA A 126 14.05 15.97 4.91
CA ALA A 126 15.44 15.63 4.70
C ALA A 126 16.22 15.92 5.98
N ASP A 127 17.11 15.00 6.35
CA ASP A 127 17.95 15.15 7.53
C ASP A 127 19.34 15.69 7.15
N ALA A 128 19.93 16.46 8.05
CA ALA A 128 21.30 16.95 7.88
C ALA A 128 22.34 15.81 7.80
N GLY A 129 21.99 14.62 8.29
CA GLY A 129 22.84 13.43 8.25
C GLY A 129 22.91 12.72 6.90
N GLY A 130 22.29 13.26 5.85
CA GLY A 130 22.37 12.71 4.50
C GLY A 130 21.31 11.66 4.17
N THR A 131 20.18 11.65 4.87
CA THR A 131 19.02 10.81 4.56
C THR A 131 17.77 11.66 4.36
N ALA A 132 16.81 11.13 3.61
CA ALA A 132 15.51 11.76 3.43
C ALA A 132 14.41 10.72 3.59
N CYS A 133 13.28 11.16 4.13
CA CYS A 133 12.10 10.35 4.27
C CYS A 133 11.08 10.75 3.21
N TYR A 134 10.59 9.76 2.48
CA TYR A 134 9.56 9.92 1.44
C TYR A 134 8.30 9.20 1.87
N THR A 135 7.15 9.73 1.47
CA THR A 135 5.86 9.12 1.77
C THR A 135 5.11 8.82 0.49
N LEU A 136 4.30 7.77 0.53
CA LEU A 136 3.40 7.36 -0.54
C LEU A 136 2.11 6.86 0.11
N ARG A 137 0.98 7.42 -0.31
CA ARG A 137 -0.32 6.93 0.11
C ARG A 137 -0.76 5.79 -0.80
N LEU A 138 -1.30 4.74 -0.19
CA LEU A 138 -1.90 3.62 -0.90
C LEU A 138 -3.29 3.37 -0.36
N TRP A 139 -4.20 2.91 -1.23
CA TRP A 139 -5.49 2.40 -0.76
C TRP A 139 -5.96 1.27 -1.65
N ALA A 140 -6.68 0.35 -1.01
CA ALA A 140 -7.30 -0.79 -1.66
C ALA A 140 -8.82 -0.63 -1.58
N ASP A 141 -9.48 -0.76 -2.72
CA ASP A 141 -10.95 -0.81 -2.81
C ASP A 141 -11.36 -2.26 -3.06
N TYR A 142 -12.23 -2.79 -2.23
CA TYR A 142 -12.65 -4.19 -2.28
C TYR A 142 -14.07 -4.37 -1.72
N THR A 143 -14.64 -5.54 -1.94
CA THR A 143 -15.99 -5.87 -1.48
C THR A 143 -15.98 -7.09 -0.58
N VAL A 144 -16.69 -7.00 0.54
CA VAL A 144 -16.88 -8.10 1.48
C VAL A 144 -18.36 -8.46 1.51
N ALA A 145 -18.66 -9.74 1.34
CA ALA A 145 -20.03 -10.26 1.37
C ALA A 145 -20.25 -11.14 2.59
N TYR A 146 -21.40 -10.97 3.21
CA TYR A 146 -21.85 -11.74 4.36
C TYR A 146 -23.16 -12.44 4.04
N THR A 147 -23.33 -13.64 4.58
CA THR A 147 -24.60 -14.36 4.53
C THR A 147 -25.65 -13.64 5.40
N GLU A 148 -26.91 -14.05 5.29
CA GLU A 148 -27.99 -13.53 6.15
C GLU A 148 -27.72 -13.71 7.64
N LYS A 149 -26.86 -14.67 8.01
CA LYS A 149 -26.47 -14.96 9.40
C LYS A 149 -25.23 -14.20 9.84
N GLY A 150 -24.69 -13.31 8.98
CA GLY A 150 -23.50 -12.55 9.30
C GLY A 150 -22.18 -13.29 9.14
N GLU A 151 -22.18 -14.42 8.45
CA GLU A 151 -20.98 -15.19 8.15
C GLU A 151 -20.40 -14.76 6.80
N LEU A 152 -19.09 -14.83 6.64
CA LEU A 152 -18.46 -14.54 5.35
C LEU A 152 -18.90 -15.56 4.30
N VAL A 153 -19.24 -15.04 3.14
CA VAL A 153 -19.65 -15.87 2.01
C VAL A 153 -18.54 -16.80 1.54
#